data_996acbba5180befe00f1b3879079603b
#
_entry.id   996acbba5180befe00f1b3879079603b
#
_cell.length_a   1.000
_cell.length_b   1.000
_cell.length_c   1.000
_cell.angle_alpha   90.00
_cell.angle_beta   90.00
_cell.angle_gamma   90.00
#
_symmetry.space_group_name_H-M   'P 1'
#
loop_
_entity.id
_entity.type
_entity.pdbx_description
1 polymer ?
#
loop_
_entity_poly.entity_id
_entity_poly.type
_entity_poly.pdbx_seq_one_letter_code
_entity_poly.pdbx_strand_id
1 'polypeptide(L)'
;MTTHNSQYSAETTHPPVADVPPRLFGSFVEHLGRCVYGGIYEPSHPTADENGFRQDVLDLVKELGVTCVRYPGGNFVSNYNWEDGIGPRENRPVRRDLAWHCTETNEMGIDDFYRWSQKAGTEIMLAVNMGTRGLKAAL
;
A
#
# COMPACT_ATOMS: atom_id res chain seq x y z
N MET A 1 26.95 4.22 -28.43
CA MET A 1 26.86 4.65 -26.99
C MET A 1 26.99 3.41 -26.15
N THR A 2 28.15 3.21 -25.54
CA THR A 2 28.50 2.02 -24.76
C THR A 2 27.98 2.22 -23.34
N THR A 3 26.96 1.50 -22.95
CA THR A 3 26.48 1.46 -21.56
C THR A 3 27.50 0.73 -20.69
N HIS A 4 28.21 1.48 -19.86
CA HIS A 4 29.02 0.90 -18.79
C HIS A 4 28.07 0.31 -17.72
N ASN A 5 27.90 -1.00 -17.77
CA ASN A 5 27.29 -1.76 -16.68
C ASN A 5 28.40 -1.95 -15.61
N SER A 6 28.48 -1.06 -14.65
CA SER A 6 29.39 -1.22 -13.54
C SER A 6 28.79 -2.25 -12.56
N GLN A 7 29.20 -3.50 -12.70
CA GLN A 7 28.95 -4.53 -11.68
C GLN A 7 29.82 -4.22 -10.46
N TYR A 8 29.23 -3.65 -9.42
CA TYR A 8 29.83 -3.63 -8.11
C TYR A 8 29.63 -5.00 -7.47
N SER A 9 30.63 -5.89 -7.56
CA SER A 9 30.72 -7.06 -6.70
C SER A 9 31.42 -6.65 -5.42
N ALA A 10 30.68 -6.53 -4.32
CA ALA A 10 31.30 -6.45 -3.00
C ALA A 10 31.77 -7.87 -2.62
N GLU A 11 33.04 -8.16 -2.80
CA GLU A 11 33.65 -9.38 -2.23
C GLU A 11 33.68 -9.22 -0.71
N THR A 12 32.75 -9.88 -0.02
CA THR A 12 32.78 -9.97 1.43
C THR A 12 33.80 -11.06 1.82
N THR A 13 34.81 -10.68 2.55
CA THR A 13 35.83 -11.60 3.07
C THR A 13 35.34 -12.46 4.25
N HIS A 14 34.10 -12.23 4.68
CA HIS A 14 33.48 -12.95 5.79
C HIS A 14 32.27 -13.77 5.29
N PRO A 15 32.03 -14.95 5.89
CA PRO A 15 30.87 -15.74 5.56
C PRO A 15 29.58 -14.95 5.89
N PRO A 16 28.46 -15.20 5.18
CA PRO A 16 27.20 -14.55 5.49
C PRO A 16 26.76 -14.87 6.92
N VAL A 17 26.30 -13.85 7.65
CA VAL A 17 25.85 -13.99 9.03
C VAL A 17 24.47 -14.63 9.12
N ALA A 18 23.57 -14.29 8.18
CA ALA A 18 22.24 -14.84 8.07
C ALA A 18 21.63 -14.52 6.67
N ASP A 19 20.57 -15.26 6.33
CA ASP A 19 19.77 -14.93 5.17
C ASP A 19 18.90 -13.68 5.45
N VAL A 20 18.79 -12.81 4.47
CA VAL A 20 17.93 -11.63 4.55
C VAL A 20 16.51 -12.00 4.08
N PRO A 21 15.51 -11.94 4.96
CA PRO A 21 14.14 -12.26 4.54
C PRO A 21 13.63 -11.24 3.52
N PRO A 22 12.94 -11.67 2.44
CA PRO A 22 12.42 -10.78 1.41
C PRO A 22 11.57 -9.61 1.97
N ARG A 23 10.85 -9.82 3.07
CA ARG A 23 10.02 -8.79 3.73
C ARG A 23 10.80 -7.55 4.20
N LEU A 24 12.14 -7.62 4.28
CA LEU A 24 12.96 -6.44 4.57
C LEU A 24 12.84 -5.39 3.46
N PHE A 25 12.55 -5.79 2.23
CA PHE A 25 12.37 -4.92 1.06
C PHE A 25 10.92 -4.50 0.88
N GLY A 26 10.19 -4.37 1.98
CA GLY A 26 8.82 -3.90 2.00
C GLY A 26 8.70 -2.39 1.81
N SER A 27 7.47 -1.94 1.60
CA SER A 27 7.11 -0.54 1.44
C SER A 27 5.92 -0.18 2.33
N PHE A 28 5.56 1.09 2.33
CA PHE A 28 4.51 1.64 3.18
C PHE A 28 3.55 2.49 2.36
N VAL A 29 2.25 2.26 2.54
CA VAL A 29 1.17 3.02 1.93
C VAL A 29 0.26 3.56 3.04
N GLU A 30 -0.06 4.83 2.97
CA GLU A 30 -0.99 5.50 3.88
C GLU A 30 -2.00 6.33 3.10
N HIS A 31 -3.22 6.47 3.61
CA HIS A 31 -4.23 7.41 3.12
C HIS A 31 -3.80 8.84 3.44
N LEU A 32 -2.73 9.28 2.80
CA LEU A 32 -2.05 10.56 3.00
C LEU A 32 -1.76 11.18 1.64
N GLY A 33 -2.18 12.42 1.44
CA GLY A 33 -1.91 13.17 0.22
C GLY A 33 -2.37 12.42 -1.02
N ARG A 34 -1.45 12.18 -1.96
CA ARG A 34 -1.70 11.43 -3.21
C ARG A 34 -1.13 10.01 -3.19
N CYS A 35 -0.92 9.43 -2.03
CA CYS A 35 -0.37 8.07 -1.96
C CYS A 35 -1.40 7.02 -2.41
N VAL A 36 -2.64 7.11 -1.94
CA VAL A 36 -3.74 6.22 -2.34
C VAL A 36 -4.53 6.85 -3.47
N TYR A 37 -5.31 7.90 -3.20
CA TYR A 37 -6.11 8.61 -4.20
C TYR A 37 -5.23 9.52 -5.06
N GLY A 38 -5.24 9.30 -6.39
CA GLY A 38 -4.32 9.96 -7.32
C GLY A 38 -2.89 9.37 -7.30
N GLY A 39 -2.71 8.25 -6.56
CA GLY A 39 -1.51 7.44 -6.52
C GLY A 39 -1.78 6.04 -7.01
N ILE A 40 -1.92 5.05 -6.12
CA ILE A 40 -2.22 3.66 -6.50
C ILE A 40 -3.63 3.47 -7.08
N TYR A 41 -4.57 4.35 -6.73
CA TYR A 41 -5.96 4.33 -7.15
C TYR A 41 -6.38 5.68 -7.72
N GLU A 42 -6.77 5.70 -8.99
CA GLU A 42 -7.27 6.88 -9.70
C GLU A 42 -8.09 6.42 -10.92
N PRO A 43 -9.40 6.14 -10.78
CA PRO A 43 -10.23 5.56 -11.85
C PRO A 43 -10.28 6.40 -13.14
N SER A 44 -10.07 7.71 -13.04
CA SER A 44 -10.04 8.62 -14.18
C SER A 44 -8.70 8.69 -14.91
N HIS A 45 -7.66 8.04 -14.39
CA HIS A 45 -6.33 8.08 -15.00
C HIS A 45 -6.28 7.27 -16.29
N PRO A 46 -5.55 7.72 -17.35
CA PRO A 46 -5.47 7.00 -18.63
C PRO A 46 -4.92 5.56 -18.51
N THR A 47 -4.12 5.27 -17.48
CA THR A 47 -3.57 3.93 -17.23
C THR A 47 -4.38 3.13 -16.19
N ALA A 48 -5.52 3.66 -15.74
CA ALA A 48 -6.35 2.93 -14.76
C ALA A 48 -6.94 1.66 -15.38
N ASP A 49 -6.91 0.57 -14.61
CA ASP A 49 -7.59 -0.66 -14.97
C ASP A 49 -9.08 -0.62 -14.58
N GLU A 50 -9.79 -1.73 -14.80
CA GLU A 50 -11.21 -1.89 -14.47
C GLU A 50 -11.54 -1.73 -12.98
N ASN A 51 -10.54 -1.83 -12.09
CA ASN A 51 -10.68 -1.62 -10.65
C ASN A 51 -10.35 -0.18 -10.22
N GLY A 52 -9.82 0.63 -11.14
CA GLY A 52 -9.33 1.98 -10.88
C GLY A 52 -7.87 2.03 -10.42
N PHE A 53 -7.12 0.94 -10.53
CA PHE A 53 -5.70 0.89 -10.16
C PHE A 53 -4.83 1.40 -11.30
N ARG A 54 -3.92 2.29 -10.99
CA ARG A 54 -2.97 2.85 -11.95
C ARG A 54 -1.91 1.82 -12.34
N GLN A 55 -1.91 1.40 -13.61
CA GLN A 55 -0.97 0.41 -14.13
C GLN A 55 0.46 0.93 -14.15
N ASP A 56 0.66 2.21 -14.48
CA ASP A 56 1.98 2.84 -14.43
C ASP A 56 2.62 2.77 -13.04
N VAL A 57 1.82 2.94 -11.98
CA VAL A 57 2.29 2.80 -10.59
C VAL A 57 2.55 1.34 -10.23
N LEU A 58 1.67 0.41 -10.65
CA LEU A 58 1.88 -1.04 -10.45
C LEU A 58 3.17 -1.53 -11.09
N ASP A 59 3.47 -1.07 -12.29
CA ASP A 59 4.70 -1.45 -13.00
C ASP A 59 5.95 -0.94 -12.29
N LEU A 60 5.93 0.30 -11.78
CA LEU A 60 7.03 0.85 -10.98
C LEU A 60 7.21 0.11 -9.65
N VAL A 61 6.12 -0.29 -8.98
CA VAL A 61 6.19 -1.09 -7.73
C VAL A 61 6.84 -2.45 -7.99
N LYS A 62 6.51 -3.10 -9.12
CA LYS A 62 7.13 -4.36 -9.54
C LYS A 62 8.61 -4.17 -9.91
N GLU A 63 8.94 -3.12 -10.66
CA GLU A 63 10.32 -2.80 -11.04
C GLU A 63 11.17 -2.53 -9.79
N LEU A 64 10.62 -1.84 -8.79
CA LEU A 64 11.28 -1.58 -7.51
C LEU A 64 11.50 -2.86 -6.69
N GLY A 65 10.80 -3.96 -7.01
CA GLY A 65 10.92 -5.23 -6.32
C GLY A 65 10.32 -5.22 -4.89
N VAL A 66 9.26 -4.46 -4.69
CA VAL A 66 8.57 -4.41 -3.37
C VAL A 66 7.96 -5.76 -3.06
N THR A 67 8.29 -6.30 -1.90
CA THR A 67 7.88 -7.67 -1.49
C THR A 67 6.70 -7.69 -0.53
N CYS A 68 6.55 -6.64 0.27
CA CYS A 68 5.49 -6.50 1.28
C CYS A 68 5.07 -5.04 1.38
N VAL A 69 3.78 -4.76 1.54
CA VAL A 69 3.28 -3.39 1.71
C VAL A 69 2.43 -3.28 2.96
N ARG A 70 2.80 -2.35 3.84
CA ARG A 70 2.00 -1.99 5.00
C ARG A 70 0.87 -1.06 4.61
N TYR A 71 -0.36 -1.34 5.06
CA TYR A 71 -1.60 -0.61 4.77
C TYR A 71 -2.54 -0.64 5.99
N PRO A 72 -3.46 0.29 6.21
CA PRO A 72 -3.77 1.49 5.42
C PRO A 72 -3.00 2.74 5.87
N GLY A 73 -2.03 2.61 6.73
CA GLY A 73 -1.19 3.73 7.08
C GLY A 73 -0.60 3.69 8.48
N GLY A 74 -0.18 4.86 8.93
CA GLY A 74 0.33 5.20 10.24
C GLY A 74 -0.72 5.96 11.06
N ASN A 75 -0.68 7.30 11.03
CA ASN A 75 -1.62 8.13 11.79
C ASN A 75 -3.08 7.97 11.35
N PHE A 76 -3.32 7.76 10.07
CA PHE A 76 -4.64 7.47 9.51
C PHE A 76 -5.35 6.33 10.25
N VAL A 77 -4.63 5.24 10.55
CA VAL A 77 -5.19 4.04 11.20
C VAL A 77 -5.85 4.35 12.54
N SER A 78 -5.34 5.32 13.30
CA SER A 78 -5.81 5.60 14.67
C SER A 78 -7.29 6.02 14.76
N ASN A 79 -7.88 6.48 13.65
CA ASN A 79 -9.28 6.88 13.57
C ASN A 79 -10.06 6.11 12.50
N TYR A 80 -9.43 5.16 11.81
CA TYR A 80 -10.02 4.44 10.70
C TYR A 80 -10.89 3.27 11.16
N ASN A 81 -12.08 3.17 10.55
CA ASN A 81 -12.97 2.02 10.66
C ASN A 81 -12.84 1.21 9.37
N TRP A 82 -12.19 0.07 9.41
CA TRP A 82 -11.96 -0.74 8.21
C TRP A 82 -13.26 -1.22 7.56
N GLU A 83 -14.33 -1.39 8.35
CA GLU A 83 -15.66 -1.77 7.88
C GLU A 83 -16.30 -0.71 6.96
N ASP A 84 -15.91 0.55 7.09
CA ASP A 84 -16.38 1.62 6.19
C ASP A 84 -15.86 1.43 4.75
N GLY A 85 -14.78 0.68 4.57
CA GLY A 85 -14.16 0.40 3.27
C GLY A 85 -14.56 -0.93 2.63
N ILE A 86 -15.56 -1.66 3.14
CA ILE A 86 -16.01 -2.93 2.58
C ILE A 86 -17.40 -2.85 1.93
N GLY A 87 -17.74 -3.86 1.12
CA GLY A 87 -19.00 -3.89 0.38
C GLY A 87 -19.03 -2.94 -0.82
N PRO A 88 -20.23 -2.72 -1.42
CA PRO A 88 -20.40 -1.86 -2.58
C PRO A 88 -19.95 -0.42 -2.31
N ARG A 89 -19.16 0.16 -3.21
CA ARG A 89 -18.58 1.51 -3.03
C ARG A 89 -19.64 2.59 -2.83
N GLU A 90 -20.75 2.51 -3.52
CA GLU A 90 -21.87 3.45 -3.43
C GLU A 90 -22.53 3.49 -2.05
N ASN A 91 -22.33 2.46 -1.24
CA ASN A 91 -22.87 2.38 0.12
C ASN A 91 -21.85 2.74 1.21
N ARG A 92 -20.59 3.00 0.82
CA ARG A 92 -19.53 3.31 1.78
C ARG A 92 -19.66 4.74 2.30
N PRO A 93 -19.53 4.96 3.60
CA PRO A 93 -19.68 6.31 4.16
C PRO A 93 -18.49 7.19 3.81
N VAL A 94 -18.77 8.47 3.56
CA VAL A 94 -17.74 9.49 3.49
C VAL A 94 -17.44 9.97 4.91
N ARG A 95 -16.16 10.01 5.27
CA ARG A 95 -15.67 10.42 6.59
C ARG A 95 -14.72 11.60 6.50
N ARG A 96 -14.60 12.34 7.60
CA ARG A 96 -13.50 13.26 7.79
C ARG A 96 -12.34 12.49 8.42
N ASP A 97 -11.23 12.45 7.74
CA ASP A 97 -9.98 11.96 8.35
C ASP A 97 -9.41 13.02 9.30
N LEU A 98 -9.17 12.61 10.55
CA LEU A 98 -8.69 13.50 11.61
C LEU A 98 -7.15 13.60 11.63
N ALA A 99 -6.45 12.64 11.03
CA ALA A 99 -4.99 12.66 10.99
C ALA A 99 -4.47 13.69 9.98
N TRP A 100 -5.06 13.71 8.78
CA TRP A 100 -4.60 14.55 7.67
C TRP A 100 -5.60 15.66 7.29
N HIS A 101 -6.70 15.76 8.04
CA HIS A 101 -7.75 16.79 7.87
C HIS A 101 -8.37 16.82 6.46
N CYS A 102 -8.42 15.66 5.80
CA CYS A 102 -9.01 15.50 4.48
C CYS A 102 -10.35 14.75 4.52
N THR A 103 -10.96 14.62 3.35
CA THR A 103 -12.16 13.79 3.17
C THR A 103 -11.73 12.39 2.74
N GLU A 104 -12.15 11.37 3.50
CA GLU A 104 -11.98 9.97 3.15
C GLU A 104 -13.28 9.45 2.52
N THR A 105 -13.20 9.02 1.26
CA THR A 105 -14.35 8.51 0.50
C THR A 105 -14.56 7.01 0.68
N ASN A 106 -13.61 6.33 1.28
CA ASN A 106 -13.60 4.87 1.43
C ASN A 106 -13.73 4.07 0.12
N GLU A 107 -13.41 4.68 -1.02
CA GLU A 107 -13.41 3.99 -2.32
C GLU A 107 -12.34 2.90 -2.39
N MET A 108 -11.24 3.09 -1.64
CA MET A 108 -10.15 2.15 -1.52
C MET A 108 -10.15 1.55 -0.11
N GLY A 109 -10.79 0.41 0.06
CA GLY A 109 -10.82 -0.33 1.33
C GLY A 109 -9.86 -1.52 1.33
N ILE A 110 -9.98 -2.40 2.35
CA ILE A 110 -9.10 -3.55 2.54
C ILE A 110 -9.21 -4.56 1.39
N ASP A 111 -10.43 -4.83 0.90
CA ASP A 111 -10.67 -5.76 -0.21
C ASP A 111 -10.09 -5.23 -1.52
N ASP A 112 -10.19 -3.90 -1.74
CA ASP A 112 -9.60 -3.25 -2.90
C ASP A 112 -8.07 -3.31 -2.83
N PHE A 113 -7.50 -3.06 -1.64
CA PHE A 113 -6.06 -3.15 -1.44
C PHE A 113 -5.54 -4.59 -1.60
N TYR A 114 -6.31 -5.59 -1.16
CA TYR A 114 -5.99 -6.99 -1.41
C TYR A 114 -5.90 -7.28 -2.93
N ARG A 115 -6.89 -6.83 -3.72
CA ARG A 115 -6.85 -7.00 -5.18
C ARG A 115 -5.65 -6.29 -5.80
N TRP A 116 -5.34 -5.08 -5.33
CA TRP A 116 -4.16 -4.34 -5.77
C TRP A 116 -2.86 -5.09 -5.44
N SER A 117 -2.71 -5.61 -4.23
CA SER A 117 -1.52 -6.35 -3.80
C SER A 117 -1.30 -7.62 -4.63
N GLN A 118 -2.37 -8.32 -5.01
CA GLN A 118 -2.27 -9.48 -5.90
C GLN A 118 -1.74 -9.06 -7.29
N LYS A 119 -2.18 -7.94 -7.82
CA LYS A 119 -1.68 -7.39 -9.09
C LYS A 119 -0.23 -6.89 -8.98
N ALA A 120 0.14 -6.32 -7.85
CA ALA A 120 1.51 -5.88 -7.57
C ALA A 120 2.48 -7.03 -7.27
N GLY A 121 1.97 -8.21 -6.88
CA GLY A 121 2.79 -9.35 -6.45
C GLY A 121 3.41 -9.17 -5.07
N THR A 122 2.73 -8.42 -4.17
CA THR A 122 3.23 -8.12 -2.82
C THR A 122 2.44 -8.83 -1.74
N GLU A 123 3.09 -9.13 -0.61
CA GLU A 123 2.40 -9.47 0.64
C GLU A 123 1.79 -8.21 1.28
N ILE A 124 0.82 -8.40 2.17
CA ILE A 124 0.19 -7.32 2.92
C ILE A 124 0.59 -7.40 4.39
N MET A 125 1.00 -6.27 4.95
CA MET A 125 1.10 -6.07 6.38
C MET A 125 -0.02 -5.13 6.82
N LEU A 126 -1.06 -5.66 7.46
CA LEU A 126 -2.17 -4.85 7.92
C LEU A 126 -1.86 -4.14 9.23
N ALA A 127 -2.13 -2.83 9.26
CA ALA A 127 -2.18 -2.05 10.48
C ALA A 127 -3.64 -1.94 10.95
N VAL A 128 -3.89 -2.20 12.23
CA VAL A 128 -5.22 -2.19 12.82
C VAL A 128 -5.39 -1.04 13.81
N ASN A 129 -6.61 -0.51 13.91
CA ASN A 129 -6.92 0.60 14.79
C ASN A 129 -7.03 0.14 16.27
N MET A 130 -5.91 0.22 16.98
CA MET A 130 -5.85 0.04 18.44
C MET A 130 -5.94 1.36 19.21
N GLY A 131 -5.98 2.51 18.50
CA GLY A 131 -6.04 3.84 19.10
C GLY A 131 -7.43 4.20 19.66
N THR A 132 -8.46 4.03 18.83
CA THR A 132 -9.83 4.44 19.16
C THR A 132 -10.84 3.28 19.23
N ARG A 133 -10.50 2.08 18.74
CA ARG A 133 -11.44 0.95 18.65
C ARG A 133 -11.09 -0.25 19.51
N GLY A 134 -9.84 -0.54 19.73
CA GLY A 134 -9.36 -1.65 20.56
C GLY A 134 -9.50 -3.04 19.92
N LEU A 135 -9.24 -4.07 20.72
CA LEU A 135 -9.05 -5.46 20.28
C LEU A 135 -10.26 -6.05 19.53
N LYS A 136 -11.47 -5.82 20.00
CA LYS A 136 -12.68 -6.42 19.40
C LYS A 136 -12.89 -6.00 17.93
N ALA A 137 -12.48 -4.81 17.58
CA ALA A 137 -12.60 -4.31 16.21
C ALA A 137 -11.39 -4.69 15.33
N ALA A 138 -10.30 -5.14 15.94
CA ALA A 138 -9.09 -5.57 15.27
C ALA A 138 -9.10 -7.07 14.92
N LEU A 139 -10.00 -7.85 15.55
CA LEU A 139 -10.20 -9.29 15.32
C LEU A 139 -11.36 -9.57 14.36
#